data_8020a400a472481868765b2be79b7ca1
#
_entry.id   8020a400a472481868765b2be79b7ca1
#
_cell.length_a   1.000
_cell.length_b   1.000
_cell.length_c   1.000
_cell.angle_alpha   90.00
_cell.angle_beta   90.00
_cell.angle_gamma   90.00
#
_symmetry.space_group_name_H-M   'P 1'
#
loop_
_entity.id
_entity.type
_entity.pdbx_description
1 polymer ?
#
loop_
_entity_poly.entity_id
_entity_poly.type
_entity_poly.pdbx_seq_one_letter_code
_entity_poly.pdbx_strand_id
1 'polypeptide(L)'
;MTPILDLQQRLVEAGRIRTGASTPGQSGRKVPKKLETFRLTSRERGRIEAAAKLFGGTVQQWEGQWEVYTETNEIPCLIPPGAQFSQWYELWSGGGCTRRCDGHHEYLSDGPCLCPGEYDEKRELASKGKACKPTTRLNVILPDVPGIGVWRLESHGYYAAVELSTMVKLIEQADRKSVV
;
A
#
# COMPACT_ATOMS: atom_id res chain seq x y z
N MET A 1 -26.06 8.66 -7.75
CA MET A 1 -26.11 7.42 -6.92
C MET A 1 -25.08 6.45 -7.45
N THR A 2 -24.24 5.87 -6.61
CA THR A 2 -23.29 4.82 -7.01
C THR A 2 -24.06 3.53 -7.28
N PRO A 3 -23.88 2.87 -8.43
CA PRO A 3 -24.55 1.60 -8.74
C PRO A 3 -24.26 0.56 -7.64
N ILE A 4 -25.25 -0.25 -7.30
CA ILE A 4 -25.10 -1.27 -6.23
C ILE A 4 -24.00 -2.29 -6.54
N LEU A 5 -23.77 -2.57 -7.83
CA LEU A 5 -22.71 -3.48 -8.27
C LEU A 5 -21.31 -2.95 -7.95
N ASP A 6 -21.10 -1.64 -8.02
CA ASP A 6 -19.82 -1.01 -7.66
C ASP A 6 -19.56 -1.08 -6.14
N LEU A 7 -20.62 -1.09 -5.33
CA LEU A 7 -20.54 -1.27 -3.89
C LEU A 7 -20.17 -2.70 -3.51
N GLN A 8 -20.67 -3.68 -4.25
CA GLN A 8 -20.41 -5.11 -4.01
C GLN A 8 -18.97 -5.53 -4.32
N GLN A 9 -18.26 -4.75 -5.16
CA GLN A 9 -16.86 -5.04 -5.53
C GLN A 9 -15.84 -4.50 -4.53
N ARG A 10 -16.25 -3.81 -3.47
CA ARG A 10 -15.32 -3.28 -2.47
C ARG A 10 -14.82 -4.39 -1.55
N LEU A 11 -13.54 -4.69 -1.67
CA LEU A 11 -12.87 -5.61 -0.76
C LEU A 11 -12.72 -4.98 0.64
N VAL A 12 -13.03 -5.77 1.66
CA VAL A 12 -12.83 -5.34 3.06
C VAL A 12 -11.33 -5.36 3.38
N GLU A 13 -10.79 -4.23 3.83
CA GLU A 13 -9.41 -4.15 4.30
C GLU A 13 -9.29 -4.85 5.66
N ALA A 14 -8.59 -5.98 5.69
CA ALA A 14 -8.30 -6.75 6.90
C ALA A 14 -7.15 -6.12 7.71
N GLY A 15 -6.20 -5.53 7.01
CA GLY A 15 -5.02 -4.91 7.59
C GLY A 15 -4.08 -4.36 6.54
N ARG A 16 -2.91 -3.91 7.00
CA ARG A 16 -1.87 -3.36 6.12
C ARG A 16 -0.55 -4.04 6.33
N ILE A 17 0.15 -4.25 5.23
CA ILE A 17 1.54 -4.67 5.18
C ILE A 17 2.39 -3.42 4.94
N ARG A 18 3.33 -3.13 5.82
CA ARG A 18 4.19 -1.95 5.76
C ARG A 18 5.64 -2.38 5.67
N THR A 19 6.38 -1.75 4.78
CA THR A 19 7.84 -1.94 4.59
C THR A 19 8.65 -0.85 5.30
N GLY A 20 8.00 0.00 6.08
CA GLY A 20 8.63 1.10 6.80
C GLY A 20 7.95 1.40 8.13
N ALA A 21 8.70 2.03 8.99
CA ALA A 21 8.25 2.58 10.27
C ALA A 21 8.65 4.05 10.39
N SER A 22 8.09 4.75 11.36
CA SER A 22 8.53 6.08 11.74
C SER A 22 9.14 6.03 13.13
N THR A 23 10.36 6.51 13.26
CA THR A 23 11.06 6.63 14.56
C THR A 23 11.11 8.10 14.98
N PRO A 24 11.09 8.40 16.29
CA PRO A 24 11.35 9.75 16.78
C PRO A 24 12.76 10.21 16.35
N GLY A 25 12.86 11.33 15.68
CA GLY A 25 14.13 11.98 15.40
C GLY A 25 14.57 12.89 16.55
N GLN A 26 15.82 13.36 16.49
CA GLN A 26 16.42 14.26 17.52
C GLN A 26 15.64 15.56 17.75
N SER A 27 14.89 16.02 16.75
CA SER A 27 14.06 17.23 16.81
C SER A 27 12.59 16.98 17.16
N GLY A 28 12.24 15.76 17.64
CA GLY A 28 10.83 15.37 17.87
C GLY A 28 10.02 15.09 16.59
N ARG A 29 10.59 15.30 15.40
CA ARG A 29 9.95 14.95 14.13
C ARG A 29 10.08 13.45 13.87
N LYS A 30 9.00 12.83 13.40
CA LYS A 30 9.02 11.42 12.96
C LYS A 30 9.92 11.28 11.72
N VAL A 31 10.93 10.43 11.81
CA VAL A 31 11.83 10.12 10.69
C VAL A 31 11.43 8.77 10.10
N PRO A 32 11.20 8.67 8.78
CA PRO A 32 10.89 7.40 8.15
C PRO A 32 12.11 6.48 8.16
N LYS A 33 11.89 5.22 8.54
CA LYS A 33 12.91 4.14 8.54
C LYS A 33 12.39 3.00 7.67
N LYS A 34 13.20 2.55 6.71
CA LYS A 34 12.94 1.31 5.97
C LYS A 34 13.18 0.12 6.91
N LEU A 35 12.30 -0.86 6.84
CA LEU A 35 12.44 -2.12 7.57
C LEU A 35 13.09 -3.17 6.66
N GLU A 36 13.81 -4.09 7.25
CA GLU A 36 14.34 -5.30 6.60
C GLU A 36 13.29 -6.42 6.56
N THR A 37 12.33 -6.36 7.46
CA THR A 37 11.18 -7.25 7.56
C THR A 37 9.88 -6.47 7.31
N PHE A 38 8.74 -7.02 7.71
CA PHE A 38 7.46 -6.35 7.54
C PHE A 38 6.90 -5.88 8.88
N ARG A 39 6.04 -4.90 8.81
CA ARG A 39 5.20 -4.45 9.90
C ARG A 39 3.74 -4.63 9.48
N LEU A 40 3.03 -5.52 10.17
CA LEU A 40 1.62 -5.78 9.93
C LEU A 40 0.78 -4.98 10.91
N THR A 41 -0.28 -4.33 10.41
CA THR A 41 -1.20 -3.54 11.25
C THR A 41 -2.64 -3.90 10.94
N SER A 42 -3.49 -4.02 11.98
CA SER A 42 -4.93 -4.23 11.85
C SER A 42 -5.68 -3.64 13.04
N ARG A 43 -6.95 -3.33 12.84
CA ARG A 43 -7.86 -2.97 13.94
C ARG A 43 -8.25 -4.16 14.78
N GLU A 44 -8.19 -5.36 14.21
CA GLU A 44 -8.55 -6.61 14.87
C GLU A 44 -7.31 -7.25 15.51
N ARG A 45 -7.28 -7.28 16.84
CA ARG A 45 -6.18 -7.85 17.62
C ARG A 45 -5.90 -9.31 17.27
N GLY A 46 -6.94 -10.13 17.15
CA GLY A 46 -6.81 -11.54 16.85
C GLY A 46 -6.09 -11.84 15.53
N ARG A 47 -6.23 -10.97 14.52
CA ARG A 47 -5.49 -11.09 13.26
C ARG A 47 -3.99 -10.85 13.43
N ILE A 48 -3.64 -9.87 14.24
CA ILE A 48 -2.22 -9.56 14.51
C ILE A 48 -1.60 -10.63 15.41
N GLU A 49 -2.36 -11.19 16.37
CA GLU A 49 -1.90 -12.32 17.17
C GLU A 49 -1.65 -13.58 16.32
N ALA A 50 -2.54 -13.85 15.36
CA ALA A 50 -2.34 -14.95 14.41
C ALA A 50 -1.13 -14.70 13.50
N ALA A 51 -0.97 -13.48 12.99
CA ALA A 51 0.19 -13.10 12.19
C ALA A 51 1.51 -13.21 12.98
N ALA A 52 1.51 -12.82 14.26
CA ALA A 52 2.69 -12.96 15.13
C ALA A 52 3.07 -14.43 15.36
N LYS A 53 2.10 -15.33 15.46
CA LYS A 53 2.36 -16.78 15.58
C LYS A 53 2.99 -17.36 14.31
N LEU A 54 2.62 -16.84 13.13
CA LEU A 54 3.10 -17.33 11.84
C LEU A 54 4.45 -16.72 11.44
N PHE A 55 4.61 -15.42 11.69
CA PHE A 55 5.73 -14.64 11.16
C PHE A 55 6.69 -14.13 12.23
N GLY A 56 6.46 -14.50 13.49
CA GLY A 56 7.25 -14.04 14.64
C GLY A 56 6.89 -12.61 15.06
N GLY A 57 7.53 -12.17 16.13
CA GLY A 57 7.41 -10.83 16.67
C GLY A 57 6.41 -10.70 17.82
N THR A 58 6.41 -9.53 18.43
CA THR A 58 5.57 -9.21 19.59
C THR A 58 4.43 -8.28 19.19
N VAL A 59 3.21 -8.65 19.58
CA VAL A 59 2.01 -7.84 19.36
C VAL A 59 2.02 -6.63 20.29
N GLN A 60 1.81 -5.46 19.71
CA GLN A 60 1.73 -4.21 20.48
C GLN A 60 0.62 -3.30 19.95
N GLN A 61 0.18 -2.37 20.77
CA GLN A 61 -0.82 -1.38 20.40
C GLN A 61 -0.14 -0.19 19.70
N TRP A 62 -0.75 0.30 18.63
CA TRP A 62 -0.26 1.46 17.85
C TRP A 62 -1.42 2.29 17.30
N GLU A 63 -1.52 3.55 17.70
CA GLU A 63 -2.48 4.54 17.18
C GLU A 63 -3.93 4.00 17.04
N GLY A 64 -4.44 3.32 18.09
CA GLY A 64 -5.79 2.74 18.10
C GLY A 64 -5.94 1.46 17.26
N GLN A 65 -4.86 0.88 16.82
CA GLN A 65 -4.76 -0.39 16.10
C GLN A 65 -3.78 -1.33 16.83
N TRP A 66 -3.64 -2.53 16.29
CA TRP A 66 -2.66 -3.51 16.73
C TRP A 66 -1.61 -3.70 15.65
N GLU A 67 -0.39 -3.93 16.06
CA GLU A 67 0.73 -4.15 15.14
C GLU A 67 1.67 -5.25 15.61
N VAL A 68 2.39 -5.82 14.65
CA VAL A 68 3.51 -6.71 14.86
C VAL A 68 4.61 -6.42 13.85
N TYR A 69 5.85 -6.43 14.30
CA TYR A 69 7.02 -6.45 13.43
C TYR A 69 7.41 -7.91 13.23
N THR A 70 7.40 -8.38 12.00
CA THR A 70 7.73 -9.77 11.69
C THR A 70 9.23 -10.05 11.88
N GLU A 71 9.56 -11.29 12.19
CA GLU A 71 10.96 -11.76 12.24
C GLU A 71 11.41 -12.31 10.88
N THR A 72 10.46 -12.64 10.01
CA THR A 72 10.69 -13.05 8.62
C THR A 72 10.63 -11.87 7.66
N ASN A 73 11.40 -11.95 6.58
CA ASN A 73 11.36 -11.04 5.44
C ASN A 73 10.55 -11.60 4.26
N GLU A 74 9.87 -12.72 4.45
CA GLU A 74 8.99 -13.35 3.48
C GLU A 74 7.62 -13.60 4.08
N ILE A 75 6.57 -13.23 3.34
CA ILE A 75 5.17 -13.47 3.72
C ILE A 75 4.45 -14.11 2.54
N PRO A 76 4.06 -15.39 2.64
CA PRO A 76 3.24 -16.04 1.63
C PRO A 76 1.90 -15.30 1.46
N CYS A 77 1.55 -14.97 0.23
CA CYS A 77 0.32 -14.28 -0.07
C CYS A 77 -0.27 -14.71 -1.40
N LEU A 78 -1.57 -14.51 -1.55
CA LEU A 78 -2.31 -14.72 -2.80
C LEU A 78 -2.77 -13.37 -3.34
N ILE A 79 -2.68 -13.19 -4.65
CA ILE A 79 -3.26 -12.04 -5.33
C ILE A 79 -4.66 -12.43 -5.78
N PRO A 80 -5.72 -11.87 -5.18
CA PRO A 80 -7.08 -12.21 -5.60
C PRO A 80 -7.36 -11.67 -7.01
N PRO A 81 -8.26 -12.29 -7.78
CA PRO A 81 -8.61 -11.82 -9.11
C PRO A 81 -9.26 -10.43 -9.08
N GLY A 82 -9.12 -9.68 -10.16
CA GLY A 82 -9.69 -8.34 -10.33
C GLY A 82 -8.70 -7.21 -10.09
N ALA A 83 -9.19 -6.00 -9.87
CA ALA A 83 -8.37 -4.78 -9.76
C ALA A 83 -7.67 -4.68 -8.39
N GLN A 84 -6.71 -5.57 -8.13
CA GLN A 84 -5.97 -5.63 -6.87
C GLN A 84 -4.76 -4.70 -6.84
N PHE A 85 -4.37 -4.20 -7.99
CA PHE A 85 -3.22 -3.33 -8.17
C PHE A 85 -3.66 -1.94 -8.64
N SER A 86 -3.13 -0.90 -8.01
CA SER A 86 -3.33 0.47 -8.46
C SER A 86 -2.09 1.32 -8.29
N GLN A 87 -1.84 2.18 -9.28
CA GLN A 87 -0.74 3.13 -9.26
C GLN A 87 -1.22 4.52 -9.66
N TRP A 88 -0.87 5.51 -8.82
CA TRP A 88 -1.19 6.90 -9.06
C TRP A 88 -0.07 7.80 -8.55
N TYR A 89 0.02 8.97 -9.10
CA TYR A 89 0.69 10.08 -8.45
C TYR A 89 -0.31 10.80 -7.56
N GLU A 90 -0.04 10.84 -6.25
CA GLU A 90 -0.98 11.42 -5.27
C GLU A 90 -0.31 12.50 -4.41
N LEU A 91 -1.07 13.56 -4.14
CA LEU A 91 -0.74 14.57 -3.15
C LEU A 91 -1.77 14.50 -2.02
N TRP A 92 -1.28 14.33 -0.82
CA TRP A 92 -2.10 14.20 0.39
C TRP A 92 -1.88 15.39 1.32
N SER A 93 -2.95 15.86 1.94
CA SER A 93 -2.95 16.84 3.03
C SER A 93 -3.72 16.29 4.23
N GLY A 94 -3.84 17.08 5.30
CA GLY A 94 -4.62 16.68 6.48
C GLY A 94 -6.09 16.37 6.20
N GLY A 95 -6.64 16.92 5.11
CA GLY A 95 -8.02 16.69 4.67
C GLY A 95 -8.21 15.52 3.69
N GLY A 96 -7.15 14.82 3.32
CA GLY A 96 -7.24 13.70 2.38
C GLY A 96 -6.39 13.87 1.12
N CYS A 97 -6.70 13.09 0.09
CA CYS A 97 -6.07 13.20 -1.23
C CYS A 97 -6.56 14.46 -1.95
N THR A 98 -5.66 15.41 -2.18
CA THR A 98 -5.98 16.70 -2.81
C THR A 98 -5.71 16.72 -4.31
N ARG A 99 -4.82 15.84 -4.80
CA ARG A 99 -4.57 15.60 -6.21
C ARG A 99 -4.30 14.13 -6.47
N ARG A 100 -4.82 13.62 -7.59
CA ARG A 100 -4.53 12.27 -8.08
C ARG A 100 -4.40 12.31 -9.60
N CYS A 101 -3.24 11.95 -10.12
CA CYS A 101 -2.98 11.96 -11.56
C CYS A 101 -2.20 10.72 -12.01
N ASP A 102 -2.23 10.46 -13.31
CA ASP A 102 -1.41 9.43 -13.99
C ASP A 102 -0.06 9.99 -14.51
N GLY A 103 0.16 11.28 -14.35
CA GLY A 103 1.29 12.03 -14.89
C GLY A 103 0.90 12.99 -16.00
N HIS A 104 -0.26 12.81 -16.62
CA HIS A 104 -0.80 13.64 -17.69
C HIS A 104 -2.12 14.31 -17.28
N HIS A 105 -3.04 13.53 -16.73
CA HIS A 105 -4.37 13.98 -16.31
C HIS A 105 -4.54 13.93 -14.78
N GLU A 106 -5.17 14.99 -14.24
CA GLU A 106 -5.54 15.07 -12.83
C GLU A 106 -7.02 14.72 -12.67
N TYR A 107 -7.30 13.61 -11.96
CA TYR A 107 -8.62 12.97 -11.92
C TYR A 107 -9.60 13.55 -10.90
N LEU A 108 -9.13 14.34 -9.92
CA LEU A 108 -10.03 14.94 -8.93
C LEU A 108 -10.61 16.26 -9.40
N SER A 109 -9.85 17.04 -10.18
CA SER A 109 -10.27 18.31 -10.76
C SER A 109 -10.64 18.22 -12.24
N ASP A 110 -10.45 17.05 -12.85
CA ASP A 110 -10.67 16.78 -14.26
C ASP A 110 -9.90 17.77 -15.18
N GLY A 111 -8.59 17.81 -14.98
CA GLY A 111 -7.71 18.75 -15.69
C GLY A 111 -6.33 18.20 -16.00
N PRO A 112 -5.43 19.03 -16.57
CA PRO A 112 -4.06 18.61 -16.81
C PRO A 112 -3.29 18.44 -15.50
N CYS A 113 -2.31 17.52 -15.50
CA CYS A 113 -1.42 17.35 -14.36
C CYS A 113 -0.58 18.61 -14.12
N LEU A 114 -0.56 19.12 -12.89
CA LEU A 114 0.17 20.31 -12.48
C LEU A 114 1.60 20.01 -11.96
N CYS A 115 2.02 18.75 -11.96
CA CYS A 115 3.36 18.38 -11.54
C CYS A 115 4.37 18.56 -12.67
N PRO A 116 5.66 18.83 -12.36
CA PRO A 116 6.72 18.83 -13.36
C PRO A 116 6.80 17.52 -14.12
N GLY A 117 7.17 17.58 -15.41
CA GLY A 117 7.38 16.39 -16.24
C GLY A 117 8.65 15.63 -15.84
N GLU A 118 9.70 16.36 -15.48
CA GLU A 118 10.99 15.79 -15.08
C GLU A 118 10.90 15.09 -13.74
N TYR A 119 11.44 13.87 -13.69
CA TYR A 119 11.32 12.99 -12.50
C TYR A 119 12.02 13.58 -11.27
N ASP A 120 13.25 14.09 -11.42
CA ASP A 120 14.04 14.60 -10.31
C ASP A 120 13.44 15.89 -9.73
N GLU A 121 12.96 16.80 -10.57
CA GLU A 121 12.26 18.00 -10.14
C GLU A 121 10.96 17.63 -9.39
N LYS A 122 10.18 16.71 -9.95
CA LYS A 122 8.97 16.18 -9.29
C LYS A 122 9.29 15.59 -7.92
N ARG A 123 10.35 14.78 -7.80
CA ARG A 123 10.80 14.16 -6.57
C ARG A 123 11.20 15.19 -5.52
N GLU A 124 11.94 16.22 -5.90
CA GLU A 124 12.33 17.32 -5.02
C GLU A 124 11.11 18.07 -4.49
N LEU A 125 10.20 18.46 -5.36
CA LEU A 125 8.96 19.16 -4.97
C LEU A 125 8.04 18.24 -4.14
N ALA A 126 7.99 16.95 -4.44
CA ALA A 126 7.21 15.98 -3.68
C ALA A 126 7.76 15.80 -2.25
N SER A 127 9.08 15.87 -2.05
CA SER A 127 9.69 15.85 -0.71
C SER A 127 9.28 17.05 0.14
N LYS A 128 9.01 18.19 -0.50
CA LYS A 128 8.52 19.45 0.10
C LYS A 128 6.98 19.50 0.21
N GLY A 129 6.26 18.44 -0.19
CA GLY A 129 4.79 18.41 -0.19
C GLY A 129 4.13 19.29 -1.27
N LYS A 130 4.86 19.66 -2.33
CA LYS A 130 4.40 20.56 -3.40
C LYS A 130 4.04 19.83 -4.70
N ALA A 131 4.44 18.59 -4.86
CA ALA A 131 4.09 17.73 -5.98
C ALA A 131 3.59 16.35 -5.53
N CYS A 132 2.93 15.65 -6.44
CA CYS A 132 2.42 14.30 -6.18
C CYS A 132 3.57 13.30 -6.04
N LYS A 133 3.39 12.31 -5.15
CA LYS A 133 4.28 11.16 -4.97
C LYS A 133 3.73 9.95 -5.69
N PRO A 134 4.57 9.07 -6.25
CA PRO A 134 4.10 7.77 -6.72
C PRO A 134 3.50 7.01 -5.53
N THR A 135 2.32 6.47 -5.72
CA THR A 135 1.62 5.66 -4.73
C THR A 135 1.18 4.37 -5.40
N THR A 136 1.85 3.28 -5.03
CA THR A 136 1.54 1.93 -5.50
C THR A 136 0.82 1.19 -4.41
N ARG A 137 -0.33 0.59 -4.73
CA ARG A 137 -1.12 -0.24 -3.83
C ARG A 137 -1.32 -1.61 -4.43
N LEU A 138 -1.07 -2.63 -3.64
CA LEU A 138 -1.35 -4.02 -3.95
C LEU A 138 -2.20 -4.61 -2.81
N ASN A 139 -3.35 -5.18 -3.14
CA ASN A 139 -4.16 -5.92 -2.21
C ASN A 139 -3.86 -7.41 -2.35
N VAL A 140 -3.55 -8.06 -1.24
CA VAL A 140 -3.25 -9.49 -1.18
C VAL A 140 -4.08 -10.17 -0.10
N ILE A 141 -4.22 -11.47 -0.19
CA ILE A 141 -4.79 -12.32 0.87
C ILE A 141 -3.61 -13.01 1.57
N LEU A 142 -3.63 -13.02 2.90
CA LEU A 142 -2.73 -13.84 3.71
C LEU A 142 -3.53 -15.10 4.10
N PRO A 143 -3.33 -16.24 3.39
CA PRO A 143 -4.22 -17.40 3.52
C PRO A 143 -4.19 -18.03 4.91
N ASP A 144 -3.04 -17.94 5.58
CA ASP A 144 -2.83 -18.55 6.90
C ASP A 144 -3.26 -17.64 8.06
N VAL A 145 -3.57 -16.37 7.78
CA VAL A 145 -4.12 -15.44 8.77
C VAL A 145 -5.63 -15.49 8.74
N PRO A 146 -6.31 -15.85 9.84
CA PRO A 146 -7.76 -16.03 9.87
C PRO A 146 -8.52 -14.75 9.60
N GLY A 147 -9.69 -14.89 8.97
CA GLY A 147 -10.63 -13.82 8.67
C GLY A 147 -10.70 -13.49 7.18
N ILE A 148 -11.84 -12.90 6.80
CA ILE A 148 -12.11 -12.50 5.41
C ILE A 148 -11.60 -11.06 5.22
N GLY A 149 -10.93 -10.81 4.09
CA GLY A 149 -10.49 -9.48 3.69
C GLY A 149 -9.11 -9.47 3.07
N VAL A 150 -8.72 -8.31 2.59
CA VAL A 150 -7.41 -8.11 1.93
C VAL A 150 -6.46 -7.33 2.82
N TRP A 151 -5.19 -7.65 2.69
CA TRP A 151 -4.10 -6.91 3.27
C TRP A 151 -3.54 -5.96 2.23
N ARG A 152 -3.50 -4.67 2.55
CA ARG A 152 -2.99 -3.66 1.63
C ARG A 152 -1.52 -3.42 1.85
N LEU A 153 -0.72 -3.68 0.83
CA LEU A 153 0.64 -3.18 0.70
C LEU A 153 0.59 -1.82 0.00
N GLU A 154 1.18 -0.79 0.60
CA GLU A 154 1.30 0.53 0.00
C GLU A 154 2.75 0.99 0.01
N SER A 155 3.24 1.46 -1.13
CA SER A 155 4.60 1.97 -1.30
C SER A 155 4.58 3.28 -2.08
N HIS A 156 5.50 4.18 -1.69
CA HIS A 156 5.75 5.46 -2.37
C HIS A 156 7.12 5.47 -3.10
N GLY A 157 7.79 4.32 -3.16
CA GLY A 157 9.09 4.17 -3.80
C GLY A 157 8.99 3.98 -5.31
N TYR A 158 9.94 4.56 -6.04
CA TYR A 158 10.04 4.39 -7.49
C TYR A 158 10.24 2.92 -7.90
N TYR A 159 11.18 2.23 -7.26
CA TYR A 159 11.44 0.81 -7.55
C TYR A 159 10.21 -0.06 -7.31
N ALA A 160 9.49 0.15 -6.21
CA ALA A 160 8.25 -0.57 -5.97
C ALA A 160 7.19 -0.28 -7.05
N ALA A 161 7.16 0.95 -7.59
CA ALA A 161 6.24 1.29 -8.68
C ALA A 161 6.55 0.49 -9.96
N VAL A 162 7.82 0.28 -10.27
CA VAL A 162 8.25 -0.47 -11.46
C VAL A 162 8.15 -1.98 -11.24
N GLU A 163 8.74 -2.48 -10.17
CA GLU A 163 8.86 -3.91 -9.90
C GLU A 163 7.52 -4.57 -9.61
N LEU A 164 6.68 -3.99 -8.72
CA LEU A 164 5.37 -4.57 -8.40
C LEU A 164 4.44 -4.60 -9.61
N SER A 165 4.47 -3.57 -10.47
CA SER A 165 3.64 -3.56 -11.67
C SER A 165 4.03 -4.68 -12.65
N THR A 166 5.32 -4.90 -12.80
CA THR A 166 5.85 -5.96 -13.68
C THR A 166 5.50 -7.35 -13.14
N MET A 167 5.70 -7.57 -11.83
CA MET A 167 5.41 -8.85 -11.19
C MET A 167 3.92 -9.20 -11.24
N VAL A 168 3.04 -8.26 -10.96
CA VAL A 168 1.58 -8.49 -11.05
C VAL A 168 1.17 -8.88 -12.47
N LYS A 169 1.68 -8.18 -13.49
CA LYS A 169 1.40 -8.52 -14.89
C LYS A 169 1.90 -9.91 -15.27
N LEU A 170 3.08 -10.30 -14.81
CA LEU A 170 3.63 -11.64 -15.06
C LEU A 170 2.76 -12.74 -14.41
N ILE A 171 2.30 -12.53 -13.19
CA ILE A 171 1.42 -13.47 -12.49
C ILE A 171 0.08 -13.59 -13.23
N GLU A 172 -0.55 -12.47 -13.60
CA GLU A 172 -1.80 -12.48 -14.38
C GLU A 172 -1.66 -13.18 -15.73
N GLN A 173 -0.50 -13.06 -16.39
CA GLN A 173 -0.23 -13.74 -17.66
C GLN A 173 0.01 -15.24 -17.46
N ALA A 174 0.66 -15.64 -16.39
CA ALA A 174 0.88 -17.03 -16.05
C ALA A 174 -0.44 -17.76 -15.75
N ASP A 175 -1.32 -17.12 -14.97
CA ASP A 175 -2.63 -17.67 -14.61
C ASP A 175 -3.53 -17.88 -15.83
N ARG A 176 -3.52 -16.97 -16.80
CA ARG A 176 -4.29 -17.09 -18.05
C ARG A 176 -3.83 -18.26 -18.93
N LYS A 177 -2.59 -18.70 -18.82
CA LYS A 177 -2.04 -19.84 -19.58
C LYS A 177 -2.34 -21.18 -18.92
N SER A 178 -2.76 -21.20 -17.68
CA SER A 178 -3.07 -22.43 -16.92
C SER A 178 -4.52 -22.90 -17.10
N VAL A 179 -5.32 -22.16 -17.85
CA VAL A 179 -6.72 -22.49 -18.18
C VAL A 179 -6.77 -22.92 -19.67
N VAL A 180 -6.22 -24.10 -19.96
CA VAL A 180 -6.42 -24.83 -21.24
C VAL A 180 -6.78 -26.27 -20.91
#